data_45cf12ab5249e08d75de8f0552ec3cf5
#
_entry.id   45cf12ab5249e08d75de8f0552ec3cf5
#
_cell.length_a   1.000
_cell.length_b   1.000
_cell.length_c   1.000
_cell.angle_alpha   90.00
_cell.angle_beta   90.00
_cell.angle_gamma   90.00
#
_symmetry.space_group_name_H-M   'P 1'
#
loop_
_entity.id
_entity.type
_entity.pdbx_description
1 polymer ?
#
loop_
_entity_poly.entity_id
_entity_poly.type
_entity_poly.pdbx_seq_one_letter_code
_entity_poly.pdbx_strand_id
1 'polypeptide(L)'
;MTDLAPISAIAAKLGIPESELEYYGRTKAKISANWLKQLEGRPEGKLVLVTAVNPTPAGEGKTTTSIGLADAMAQLGHKVALALREPSLGPCFGAKGGATGGGRARVEPLDDINLHFTGDFHAITSAHNLIAALIDNAIQQGTLAGVDARQLTWRRVLDMNDRALRYIVSGLGGKAHGVPRESGFDITTASEIMAVLCLARDAADLRQRLARIVIGWADDKPITVASLNATGALIDRKSVA
;
A
#
# COMPACT_ATOMS: atom_id res chain seq x y z
N MET A 1 21.37 -16.10 14.73
CA MET A 1 20.82 -15.54 13.47
C MET A 1 21.07 -16.58 12.39
N THR A 2 20.05 -17.09 11.76
CA THR A 2 20.20 -17.95 10.58
C THR A 2 20.91 -17.13 9.49
N ASP A 3 21.96 -17.68 8.91
CA ASP A 3 22.67 -17.00 7.80
C ASP A 3 21.79 -17.07 6.55
N LEU A 4 21.03 -15.99 6.31
CA LEU A 4 20.13 -15.90 5.17
C LEU A 4 20.94 -15.75 3.88
N ALA A 5 20.51 -16.45 2.83
CA ALA A 5 21.08 -16.28 1.50
C ALA A 5 20.94 -14.83 1.01
N PRO A 6 21.90 -14.28 0.26
CA PRO A 6 21.77 -12.98 -0.34
C PRO A 6 20.63 -12.96 -1.35
N ILE A 7 19.94 -11.84 -1.44
CA ILE A 7 18.76 -11.71 -2.32
C ILE A 7 19.10 -11.90 -3.79
N SER A 8 20.35 -11.60 -4.21
CA SER A 8 20.84 -11.86 -5.56
C SER A 8 20.81 -13.36 -5.90
N ALA A 9 21.16 -14.23 -4.94
CA ALA A 9 21.08 -15.68 -5.14
C ALA A 9 19.63 -16.18 -5.26
N ILE A 10 18.69 -15.54 -4.57
CA ILE A 10 17.26 -15.84 -4.69
C ILE A 10 16.71 -15.33 -6.04
N ALA A 11 17.08 -14.11 -6.43
CA ALA A 11 16.69 -13.53 -7.71
C ALA A 11 17.19 -14.38 -8.90
N ALA A 12 18.42 -14.89 -8.82
CA ALA A 12 18.98 -15.77 -9.84
C ALA A 12 18.17 -17.06 -10.05
N LYS A 13 17.55 -17.63 -8.99
CA LYS A 13 16.65 -18.78 -9.11
C LYS A 13 15.41 -18.47 -9.95
N LEU A 14 14.96 -17.23 -9.96
CA LEU A 14 13.83 -16.75 -10.76
C LEU A 14 14.27 -16.25 -12.14
N GLY A 15 15.58 -16.25 -12.43
CA GLY A 15 16.14 -15.72 -13.68
C GLY A 15 16.11 -14.19 -13.77
N ILE A 16 16.14 -13.51 -12.64
CA ILE A 16 16.19 -12.05 -12.55
C ILE A 16 17.66 -11.63 -12.57
N PRO A 17 18.10 -10.81 -13.56
CA PRO A 17 19.46 -10.31 -13.60
C PRO A 17 19.78 -9.42 -12.41
N GLU A 18 20.99 -9.48 -11.91
CA GLU A 18 21.42 -8.64 -10.77
C GLU A 18 21.35 -7.13 -11.08
N SER A 19 21.59 -6.73 -12.32
CA SER A 19 21.45 -5.36 -12.81
C SER A 19 20.04 -4.79 -12.70
N GLU A 20 19.04 -5.64 -12.54
CA GLU A 20 17.63 -5.25 -12.42
C GLU A 20 17.12 -5.21 -10.96
N LEU A 21 18.05 -5.35 -10.01
CA LEU A 21 17.77 -5.31 -8.58
C LEU A 21 18.18 -3.98 -7.98
N GLU A 22 17.26 -3.36 -7.26
CA GLU A 22 17.52 -2.25 -6.34
C GLU A 22 17.59 -2.80 -4.92
N TYR A 23 18.80 -2.83 -4.36
CA TYR A 23 19.08 -3.48 -3.09
C TYR A 23 18.59 -2.67 -1.88
N TYR A 24 17.93 -3.34 -0.96
CA TYR A 24 17.60 -2.87 0.38
C TYR A 24 18.34 -3.75 1.41
N GLY A 25 19.65 -3.56 1.50
CA GLY A 25 20.53 -4.42 2.27
C GLY A 25 20.80 -5.76 1.56
N ARG A 26 21.23 -6.78 2.33
CA ARG A 26 21.69 -8.07 1.79
C ARG A 26 20.54 -9.00 1.38
N THR A 27 19.41 -8.91 2.03
CA THR A 27 18.33 -9.93 2.00
C THR A 27 17.05 -9.46 1.31
N LYS A 28 17.03 -8.24 0.77
CA LYS A 28 15.86 -7.61 0.16
C LYS A 28 16.26 -6.82 -1.07
N ALA A 29 15.39 -6.78 -2.08
CA ALA A 29 15.56 -5.91 -3.24
C ALA A 29 14.20 -5.63 -3.88
N LYS A 30 14.12 -4.51 -4.61
CA LYS A 30 13.05 -4.24 -5.57
C LYS A 30 13.50 -4.66 -6.96
N ILE A 31 12.53 -5.00 -7.81
CA ILE A 31 12.76 -5.39 -9.21
C ILE A 31 12.40 -4.20 -10.09
N SER A 32 13.27 -3.89 -11.06
CA SER A 32 13.04 -2.83 -12.03
C SER A 32 11.70 -3.02 -12.77
N ALA A 33 10.84 -1.99 -12.74
CA ALA A 33 9.59 -2.00 -13.48
C ALA A 33 9.82 -2.06 -15.00
N ASN A 34 10.93 -1.54 -15.49
CA ASN A 34 11.30 -1.63 -16.90
C ASN A 34 11.66 -3.06 -17.30
N TRP A 35 12.30 -3.82 -16.42
CA TRP A 35 12.57 -5.23 -16.68
C TRP A 35 11.28 -6.04 -16.70
N LEU A 36 10.35 -5.78 -15.78
CA LEU A 36 9.05 -6.46 -15.78
C LEU A 36 8.29 -6.28 -17.10
N LYS A 37 8.35 -5.11 -17.72
CA LYS A 37 7.76 -4.86 -19.04
C LYS A 37 8.39 -5.71 -20.15
N GLN A 38 9.68 -6.05 -20.04
CA GLN A 38 10.35 -6.92 -21.02
C GLN A 38 9.91 -8.37 -20.96
N LEU A 39 9.18 -8.74 -19.89
CA LEU A 39 8.63 -10.09 -19.76
C LEU A 39 7.29 -10.26 -20.49
N GLU A 40 6.68 -9.16 -20.95
CA GLU A 40 5.44 -9.20 -21.73
C GLU A 40 5.62 -10.09 -22.98
N GLY A 41 4.67 -10.98 -23.21
CA GLY A 41 4.71 -11.94 -24.33
C GLY A 41 5.48 -13.25 -24.04
N ARG A 42 6.08 -13.40 -22.87
CA ARG A 42 6.61 -14.73 -22.43
C ARG A 42 5.46 -15.67 -22.05
N PRO A 43 5.67 -16.99 -22.16
CA PRO A 43 4.68 -17.94 -21.66
C PRO A 43 4.34 -17.70 -20.19
N GLU A 44 3.06 -17.59 -19.90
CA GLU A 44 2.58 -17.39 -18.54
C GLU A 44 2.66 -18.66 -17.71
N GLY A 45 3.02 -18.53 -16.45
CA GLY A 45 2.92 -19.59 -15.46
C GLY A 45 1.45 -19.80 -15.02
N LYS A 46 1.23 -20.87 -14.27
CA LYS A 46 -0.08 -21.12 -13.67
C LYS A 46 -0.26 -20.26 -12.43
N LEU A 47 -1.35 -19.49 -12.38
CA LEU A 47 -1.72 -18.69 -11.23
C LEU A 47 -2.60 -19.52 -10.28
N VAL A 48 -2.20 -19.61 -9.02
CA VAL A 48 -2.99 -20.22 -7.94
C VAL A 48 -3.38 -19.12 -6.95
N LEU A 49 -4.68 -18.79 -6.87
CA LEU A 49 -5.21 -17.82 -5.93
C LEU A 49 -5.66 -18.51 -4.65
N VAL A 50 -5.10 -18.11 -3.52
CA VAL A 50 -5.55 -18.52 -2.18
C VAL A 50 -6.41 -17.43 -1.58
N THR A 51 -7.68 -17.73 -1.36
CA THR A 51 -8.68 -16.80 -0.85
C THR A 51 -9.53 -17.42 0.24
N ALA A 52 -10.43 -16.67 0.85
CA ALA A 52 -11.40 -17.14 1.81
C ALA A 52 -12.79 -16.57 1.48
N VAL A 53 -13.84 -17.32 1.83
CA VAL A 53 -15.23 -16.95 1.55
C VAL A 53 -15.64 -15.73 2.38
N ASN A 54 -15.34 -15.75 3.69
CA ASN A 54 -15.70 -14.67 4.63
C ASN A 54 -14.49 -14.27 5.47
N PRO A 55 -14.36 -12.96 5.82
CA PRO A 55 -13.39 -12.53 6.81
C PRO A 55 -13.83 -12.95 8.22
N THR A 56 -12.86 -13.29 9.08
CA THR A 56 -13.07 -13.56 10.51
C THR A 56 -12.15 -12.69 11.38
N PRO A 57 -12.52 -12.41 12.64
CA PRO A 57 -11.66 -11.64 13.54
C PRO A 57 -10.27 -12.26 13.75
N ALA A 58 -10.19 -13.58 13.82
CA ALA A 58 -8.93 -14.31 14.03
C ALA A 58 -8.08 -14.44 12.75
N GLY A 59 -8.66 -14.18 11.57
CA GLY A 59 -8.05 -14.45 10.28
C GLY A 59 -8.31 -15.89 9.80
N GLU A 60 -8.18 -16.12 8.50
CA GLU A 60 -8.55 -17.38 7.83
C GLU A 60 -7.32 -18.20 7.41
N GLY A 61 -6.11 -17.74 7.75
CA GLY A 61 -4.89 -18.44 7.42
C GLY A 61 -4.48 -18.40 5.94
N LYS A 62 -5.02 -17.49 5.14
CA LYS A 62 -4.68 -17.35 3.70
C LYS A 62 -3.18 -17.27 3.46
N THR A 63 -2.50 -16.40 4.16
CA THR A 63 -1.05 -16.20 4.04
C THR A 63 -0.28 -17.45 4.44
N THR A 64 -0.60 -18.05 5.58
CA THR A 64 0.05 -19.28 6.06
C THR A 64 -0.15 -20.43 5.07
N THR A 65 -1.36 -20.58 4.52
CA THR A 65 -1.66 -21.59 3.50
C THR A 65 -0.89 -21.33 2.20
N SER A 66 -0.80 -20.05 1.76
CA SER A 66 -0.04 -19.70 0.54
C SER A 66 1.44 -20.02 0.68
N ILE A 67 2.03 -19.69 1.83
CA ILE A 67 3.45 -19.96 2.11
C ILE A 67 3.69 -21.47 2.17
N GLY A 68 2.86 -22.22 2.90
CA GLY A 68 2.99 -23.66 3.01
C GLY A 68 2.82 -24.38 1.67
N LEU A 69 1.89 -23.91 0.83
CA LEU A 69 1.68 -24.44 -0.51
C LEU A 69 2.91 -24.18 -1.41
N ALA A 70 3.43 -22.95 -1.41
CA ALA A 70 4.60 -22.59 -2.20
C ALA A 70 5.84 -23.39 -1.78
N ASP A 71 6.06 -23.56 -0.47
CA ASP A 71 7.16 -24.36 0.07
C ASP A 71 7.03 -25.84 -0.34
N ALA A 72 5.84 -26.42 -0.20
CA ALA A 72 5.58 -27.80 -0.62
C ALA A 72 5.80 -28.01 -2.14
N MET A 73 5.34 -27.07 -2.97
CA MET A 73 5.56 -27.14 -4.42
C MET A 73 7.04 -27.03 -4.79
N ALA A 74 7.78 -26.17 -4.10
CA ALA A 74 9.23 -26.04 -4.29
C ALA A 74 9.96 -27.34 -3.90
N GLN A 75 9.57 -28.00 -2.81
CA GLN A 75 10.11 -29.30 -2.38
C GLN A 75 9.82 -30.42 -3.39
N LEU A 76 8.70 -30.32 -4.09
CA LEU A 76 8.34 -31.24 -5.20
C LEU A 76 9.07 -30.92 -6.51
N GLY A 77 9.97 -29.92 -6.52
CA GLY A 77 10.79 -29.57 -7.68
C GLY A 77 10.13 -28.62 -8.67
N HIS A 78 8.98 -28.02 -8.31
CA HIS A 78 8.34 -27.02 -9.16
C HIS A 78 9.03 -25.65 -9.03
N LYS A 79 9.07 -24.89 -10.13
CA LYS A 79 9.44 -23.47 -10.10
C LYS A 79 8.26 -22.66 -9.56
N VAL A 80 8.41 -22.05 -8.41
CA VAL A 80 7.37 -21.33 -7.70
C VAL A 80 7.82 -19.92 -7.38
N ALA A 81 6.94 -18.95 -7.62
CA ALA A 81 7.04 -17.61 -7.08
C ALA A 81 5.83 -17.35 -6.18
N LEU A 82 6.06 -16.82 -4.98
CA LEU A 82 5.03 -16.51 -4.02
C LEU A 82 4.80 -14.99 -3.99
N ALA A 83 3.57 -14.55 -4.29
CA ALA A 83 3.16 -13.17 -4.20
C ALA A 83 2.26 -12.97 -2.99
N LEU A 84 2.75 -12.26 -2.00
CA LEU A 84 2.04 -11.93 -0.76
C LEU A 84 1.77 -10.44 -0.69
N ARG A 85 0.72 -10.08 0.04
CA ARG A 85 0.48 -8.69 0.42
C ARG A 85 1.38 -8.33 1.60
N GLU A 86 1.99 -7.14 1.57
CA GLU A 86 2.68 -6.58 2.71
C GLU A 86 1.72 -6.48 3.91
N PRO A 87 2.14 -6.90 5.12
CA PRO A 87 1.30 -6.81 6.31
C PRO A 87 1.19 -5.37 6.80
N SER A 88 -0.01 -4.98 7.26
CA SER A 88 -0.22 -3.74 7.98
C SER A 88 0.28 -3.87 9.42
N LEU A 89 0.86 -2.81 9.98
CA LEU A 89 1.36 -2.79 11.37
C LEU A 89 0.23 -3.00 12.38
N GLY A 90 -0.95 -2.41 12.14
CA GLY A 90 -2.08 -2.57 13.04
C GLY A 90 -2.44 -4.03 13.31
N PRO A 91 -2.71 -4.86 12.29
CA PRO A 91 -2.91 -6.30 12.46
C PRO A 91 -1.69 -7.06 13.01
N CYS A 92 -0.46 -6.67 12.65
CA CYS A 92 0.76 -7.31 13.16
C CYS A 92 0.90 -7.20 14.68
N PHE A 93 0.60 -6.03 15.24
CA PHE A 93 0.59 -5.79 16.68
C PHE A 93 -0.73 -6.16 17.35
N GLY A 94 -1.73 -6.57 16.59
CA GLY A 94 -3.06 -6.95 17.04
C GLY A 94 -3.28 -8.46 17.15
N ALA A 95 -4.54 -8.86 17.14
CA ALA A 95 -4.95 -10.25 17.29
C ALA A 95 -4.58 -11.17 16.11
N LYS A 96 -4.30 -10.61 14.93
CA LYS A 96 -4.00 -11.41 13.73
C LYS A 96 -2.53 -11.81 13.59
N GLY A 97 -1.61 -11.13 14.27
CA GLY A 97 -0.17 -11.37 14.16
C GLY A 97 0.41 -10.99 12.79
N GLY A 98 1.64 -11.41 12.52
CA GLY A 98 2.37 -11.12 11.29
C GLY A 98 1.91 -11.93 10.07
N ALA A 99 2.42 -11.55 8.89
CA ALA A 99 2.06 -12.14 7.61
C ALA A 99 3.20 -12.97 6.98
N THR A 100 4.04 -13.60 7.79
CA THR A 100 5.24 -14.34 7.35
C THR A 100 5.09 -15.85 7.41
N GLY A 101 3.89 -16.36 7.67
CA GLY A 101 3.62 -17.79 7.81
C GLY A 101 3.70 -18.29 9.24
N GLY A 102 3.85 -19.60 9.42
CA GLY A 102 3.92 -20.23 10.74
C GLY A 102 4.56 -21.60 10.71
N GLY A 103 5.01 -22.07 11.89
CA GLY A 103 5.66 -23.37 11.99
C GLY A 103 6.98 -23.41 11.20
N ARG A 104 7.10 -24.40 10.30
CA ARG A 104 8.27 -24.58 9.43
C ARG A 104 8.22 -23.79 8.13
N ALA A 105 7.00 -23.43 7.67
CA ALA A 105 6.80 -22.68 6.44
C ALA A 105 6.75 -21.18 6.76
N ARG A 106 7.88 -20.48 6.55
CA ARG A 106 8.04 -19.05 6.85
C ARG A 106 8.76 -18.33 5.72
N VAL A 107 8.44 -17.05 5.57
CA VAL A 107 9.17 -16.13 4.71
C VAL A 107 10.17 -15.32 5.56
N GLU A 108 11.38 -15.24 5.07
CA GLU A 108 12.46 -14.48 5.72
C GLU A 108 12.90 -13.30 4.82
N PRO A 109 13.38 -12.18 5.36
CA PRO A 109 13.56 -11.86 6.79
C PRO A 109 12.25 -11.49 7.48
N LEU A 110 11.87 -12.24 8.52
CA LEU A 110 10.57 -12.18 9.18
C LEU A 110 10.27 -10.83 9.81
N ASP A 111 11.23 -10.32 10.59
CA ASP A 111 11.04 -9.07 11.33
C ASP A 111 10.90 -7.88 10.37
N ASP A 112 11.73 -7.81 9.36
CA ASP A 112 11.68 -6.76 8.36
C ASP A 112 10.34 -6.75 7.61
N ILE A 113 9.86 -7.94 7.18
CA ILE A 113 8.59 -8.06 6.45
C ILE A 113 7.43 -7.60 7.32
N ASN A 114 7.40 -7.97 8.60
CA ASN A 114 6.33 -7.58 9.50
C ASN A 114 6.38 -6.09 9.90
N LEU A 115 7.54 -5.43 9.77
CA LEU A 115 7.79 -4.06 10.17
C LEU A 115 7.96 -3.09 9.00
N HIS A 116 7.35 -3.37 7.84
CA HIS A 116 7.34 -2.51 6.65
C HIS A 116 8.72 -2.26 6.03
N PHE A 117 9.44 -3.29 5.69
CA PHE A 117 10.77 -3.15 5.11
C PHE A 117 10.82 -2.48 3.73
N THR A 118 9.74 -2.56 2.95
CA THR A 118 9.70 -1.99 1.59
C THR A 118 9.39 -0.52 1.56
N GLY A 119 8.68 -0.01 2.55
CA GLY A 119 8.18 1.35 2.59
C GLY A 119 6.93 1.61 1.75
N ASP A 120 6.30 0.61 1.12
CA ASP A 120 5.13 0.78 0.28
C ASP A 120 3.94 1.35 1.08
N PHE A 121 3.69 0.84 2.29
CA PHE A 121 2.69 1.43 3.19
C PHE A 121 3.03 2.85 3.60
N HIS A 122 4.31 3.15 3.84
CA HIS A 122 4.73 4.52 4.14
C HIS A 122 4.52 5.46 2.95
N ALA A 123 4.77 5.01 1.73
CA ALA A 123 4.51 5.76 0.52
C ALA A 123 3.02 6.04 0.34
N ILE A 124 2.16 5.03 0.51
CA ILE A 124 0.70 5.17 0.45
C ILE A 124 0.19 6.11 1.54
N THR A 125 0.65 5.96 2.78
CA THR A 125 0.31 6.85 3.90
C THR A 125 0.68 8.30 3.59
N SER A 126 1.89 8.52 3.08
CA SER A 126 2.39 9.85 2.71
C SER A 126 1.57 10.47 1.57
N ALA A 127 1.27 9.71 0.51
CA ALA A 127 0.47 10.18 -0.60
C ALA A 127 -0.97 10.50 -0.17
N HIS A 128 -1.58 9.65 0.64
CA HIS A 128 -2.94 9.85 1.14
C HIS A 128 -3.02 11.11 2.02
N ASN A 129 -2.09 11.25 2.95
CA ASN A 129 -2.05 12.39 3.86
C ASN A 129 -1.64 13.70 3.16
N LEU A 130 -0.87 13.62 2.06
CA LEU A 130 -0.61 14.78 1.20
C LEU A 130 -1.92 15.33 0.61
N ILE A 131 -2.80 14.47 0.10
CA ILE A 131 -4.13 14.91 -0.37
C ILE A 131 -4.89 15.60 0.76
N ALA A 132 -4.94 15.01 1.95
CA ALA A 132 -5.62 15.60 3.09
C ALA A 132 -5.07 17.00 3.46
N ALA A 133 -3.74 17.15 3.45
CA ALA A 133 -3.08 18.43 3.73
C ALA A 133 -3.36 19.48 2.63
N LEU A 134 -3.38 19.06 1.37
CA LEU A 134 -3.72 19.94 0.25
C LEU A 134 -5.18 20.40 0.28
N ILE A 135 -6.11 19.52 0.68
CA ILE A 135 -7.51 19.90 0.91
C ILE A 135 -7.60 20.97 2.00
N ASP A 136 -6.94 20.76 3.15
CA ASP A 136 -6.95 21.74 4.23
C ASP A 136 -6.39 23.10 3.79
N ASN A 137 -5.27 23.08 3.06
CA ASN A 137 -4.69 24.29 2.50
C ASN A 137 -5.64 24.97 1.50
N ALA A 138 -6.25 24.21 0.60
CA ALA A 138 -7.15 24.74 -0.41
C ALA A 138 -8.40 25.39 0.20
N ILE A 139 -8.95 24.83 1.28
CA ILE A 139 -10.05 25.43 2.03
C ILE A 139 -9.59 26.72 2.72
N GLN A 140 -8.46 26.68 3.40
CA GLN A 140 -7.89 27.82 4.12
C GLN A 140 -7.61 29.01 3.18
N GLN A 141 -7.16 28.74 1.97
CA GLN A 141 -6.86 29.73 0.94
C GLN A 141 -8.08 30.10 0.06
N GLY A 142 -9.21 29.42 0.22
CA GLY A 142 -10.40 29.63 -0.63
C GLY A 142 -10.21 29.25 -2.10
N THR A 143 -9.26 28.36 -2.41
CA THR A 143 -8.97 27.96 -3.80
C THR A 143 -9.91 26.87 -4.33
N LEU A 144 -10.65 26.18 -3.46
CA LEU A 144 -11.74 25.28 -3.84
C LEU A 144 -13.07 26.05 -3.70
N ALA A 145 -13.56 26.61 -4.80
CA ALA A 145 -14.79 27.37 -4.80
C ALA A 145 -16.02 26.48 -4.48
N GLY A 146 -16.93 26.98 -3.64
CA GLY A 146 -18.19 26.32 -3.32
C GLY A 146 -18.09 25.09 -2.41
N VAL A 147 -16.92 24.79 -1.87
CA VAL A 147 -16.73 23.65 -0.97
C VAL A 147 -17.26 23.92 0.41
N ASP A 148 -18.22 23.12 0.86
CA ASP A 148 -18.56 23.02 2.27
C ASP A 148 -17.60 22.02 2.96
N ALA A 149 -16.89 22.48 3.98
CA ALA A 149 -15.97 21.65 4.75
C ALA A 149 -16.63 20.37 5.34
N ARG A 150 -17.97 20.40 5.51
CA ARG A 150 -18.78 19.25 5.97
C ARG A 150 -19.06 18.22 4.89
N GLN A 151 -18.85 18.56 3.61
CA GLN A 151 -19.05 17.67 2.46
C GLN A 151 -17.75 17.04 1.97
N LEU A 152 -16.66 17.23 2.71
CA LEU A 152 -15.40 16.56 2.43
C LEU A 152 -15.44 15.11 2.91
N THR A 153 -15.08 14.21 2.02
CA THR A 153 -15.09 12.77 2.29
C THR A 153 -13.71 12.19 2.59
N TRP A 154 -12.65 12.95 2.28
CA TRP A 154 -11.27 12.51 2.43
C TRP A 154 -10.77 12.72 3.86
N ARG A 155 -10.50 11.62 4.55
CA ARG A 155 -9.93 11.59 5.90
C ARG A 155 -8.41 11.44 5.82
N ARG A 156 -7.75 11.30 6.94
CA ARG A 156 -6.33 10.91 7.01
C ARG A 156 -6.18 9.42 7.20
N VAL A 157 -4.96 8.91 7.06
CA VAL A 157 -4.65 7.52 7.38
C VAL A 157 -3.44 7.41 8.29
N LEU A 158 -3.45 6.34 9.09
CA LEU A 158 -2.34 5.90 9.93
C LEU A 158 -2.33 4.38 9.89
N ASP A 159 -1.15 3.76 9.68
CA ASP A 159 -1.10 2.30 9.62
C ASP A 159 -1.06 1.67 11.02
N MET A 160 -2.05 2.03 11.82
CA MET A 160 -2.28 1.53 13.17
C MET A 160 -3.78 1.51 13.48
N ASN A 161 -4.23 0.52 14.23
CA ASN A 161 -5.60 0.48 14.73
C ASN A 161 -5.74 1.41 15.94
N ASP A 162 -5.91 2.71 15.69
CA ASP A 162 -6.10 3.70 16.73
C ASP A 162 -7.57 4.11 16.84
N ARG A 163 -8.25 3.62 17.88
CA ARG A 163 -9.66 3.90 18.10
C ARG A 163 -9.92 5.35 18.48
N ALA A 164 -9.00 5.99 19.18
CA ALA A 164 -9.15 7.36 19.64
C ALA A 164 -9.10 8.39 18.50
N LEU A 165 -8.44 8.04 17.39
CA LEU A 165 -8.31 8.90 16.23
C LEU A 165 -9.39 8.69 15.16
N ARG A 166 -10.32 7.76 15.33
CA ARG A 166 -11.36 7.48 14.32
C ARG A 166 -12.28 8.64 14.05
N TYR A 167 -12.59 9.43 15.09
CA TYR A 167 -13.43 10.62 15.02
C TYR A 167 -12.77 11.72 15.81
N ILE A 168 -12.35 12.78 15.14
CA ILE A 168 -11.70 13.94 15.74
C ILE A 168 -12.25 15.23 15.14
N VAL A 169 -12.01 16.34 15.80
CA VAL A 169 -12.14 17.67 15.22
C VAL A 169 -10.75 18.13 14.78
N SER A 170 -10.55 18.35 13.50
CA SER A 170 -9.33 18.94 12.93
C SER A 170 -9.47 20.44 12.76
N GLY A 171 -8.33 21.16 12.64
CA GLY A 171 -8.32 22.61 12.36
C GLY A 171 -8.61 23.49 13.57
N LEU A 172 -8.47 22.99 14.80
CA LEU A 172 -8.55 23.79 16.02
C LEU A 172 -7.28 24.64 16.21
N GLY A 173 -7.39 25.73 16.98
CA GLY A 173 -6.26 26.62 17.29
C GLY A 173 -6.37 28.01 16.68
N GLY A 174 -7.52 28.35 16.12
CA GLY A 174 -7.81 29.66 15.56
C GLY A 174 -7.47 29.78 14.06
N LYS A 175 -7.65 30.94 13.51
CA LYS A 175 -7.66 31.24 12.06
C LYS A 175 -6.36 30.79 11.33
N ALA A 176 -5.24 30.78 12.04
CA ALA A 176 -3.95 30.36 11.45
C ALA A 176 -3.80 28.84 11.32
N HIS A 177 -4.68 28.03 11.93
CA HIS A 177 -4.55 26.58 12.04
C HIS A 177 -5.59 25.80 11.21
N GLY A 178 -6.36 26.48 10.38
CA GLY A 178 -7.32 25.88 9.45
C GLY A 178 -8.77 26.10 9.84
N VAL A 179 -9.67 25.36 9.18
CA VAL A 179 -11.12 25.43 9.39
C VAL A 179 -11.56 24.23 10.23
N PRO A 180 -12.13 24.44 11.43
CA PRO A 180 -12.60 23.36 12.28
C PRO A 180 -13.65 22.50 11.56
N ARG A 181 -13.40 21.18 11.50
CA ARG A 181 -14.35 20.21 10.95
C ARG A 181 -14.17 18.84 11.56
N GLU A 182 -15.22 18.03 11.47
CA GLU A 182 -15.12 16.60 11.78
C GLU A 182 -14.18 15.93 10.77
N SER A 183 -13.32 15.05 11.26
CA SER A 183 -12.37 14.26 10.47
C SER A 183 -12.01 12.98 11.23
N GLY A 184 -10.96 12.31 10.82
CA GLY A 184 -10.45 11.12 11.51
C GLY A 184 -9.28 10.49 10.77
N PHE A 185 -8.81 9.40 11.35
CA PHE A 185 -7.79 8.55 10.76
C PHE A 185 -8.35 7.16 10.51
N ASP A 186 -8.30 6.73 9.26
CA ASP A 186 -8.55 5.34 8.88
C ASP A 186 -7.20 4.59 8.82
N ILE A 187 -7.24 3.25 8.79
CA ILE A 187 -6.01 2.48 8.63
C ILE A 187 -5.51 2.58 7.19
N THR A 188 -4.21 2.66 6.99
CA THR A 188 -3.60 2.83 5.65
C THR A 188 -4.07 1.79 4.64
N THR A 189 -4.31 0.55 5.07
CA THR A 189 -4.83 -0.51 4.19
C THR A 189 -6.22 -0.24 3.61
N ALA A 190 -6.99 0.65 4.22
CA ALA A 190 -8.29 1.09 3.72
C ALA A 190 -8.21 2.29 2.76
N SER A 191 -7.00 2.79 2.49
CA SER A 191 -6.79 3.90 1.56
C SER A 191 -7.27 3.55 0.15
N GLU A 192 -8.04 4.44 -0.48
CA GLU A 192 -8.42 4.32 -1.89
C GLU A 192 -7.17 4.32 -2.80
N ILE A 193 -6.09 5.03 -2.41
CA ILE A 193 -4.82 5.01 -3.14
C ILE A 193 -4.25 3.58 -3.18
N MET A 194 -4.36 2.83 -2.08
CA MET A 194 -3.96 1.42 -2.05
C MET A 194 -4.72 0.59 -3.09
N ALA A 195 -6.05 0.74 -3.14
CA ALA A 195 -6.90 0.03 -4.10
C ALA A 195 -6.57 0.43 -5.54
N VAL A 196 -6.41 1.72 -5.79
CA VAL A 196 -6.04 2.27 -7.10
C VAL A 196 -4.68 1.74 -7.56
N LEU A 197 -3.68 1.71 -6.67
CA LEU A 197 -2.35 1.18 -6.95
C LEU A 197 -2.40 -0.31 -7.35
N CYS A 198 -3.16 -1.11 -6.61
CA CYS A 198 -3.30 -2.55 -6.87
C CYS A 198 -4.02 -2.85 -8.20
N LEU A 199 -4.87 -1.94 -8.68
CA LEU A 199 -5.66 -2.12 -9.91
C LEU A 199 -5.07 -1.42 -11.13
N ALA A 200 -4.07 -0.57 -10.95
CA ALA A 200 -3.43 0.15 -12.04
C ALA A 200 -2.57 -0.79 -12.89
N ARG A 201 -2.71 -0.70 -14.20
CA ARG A 201 -1.95 -1.51 -15.17
C ARG A 201 -0.54 -0.96 -15.41
N ASP A 202 -0.41 0.36 -15.37
CA ASP A 202 0.85 1.08 -15.59
C ASP A 202 0.81 2.47 -14.93
N ALA A 203 1.89 3.22 -15.03
CA ALA A 203 2.01 4.55 -14.43
C ALA A 203 1.02 5.58 -15.03
N ALA A 204 0.66 5.44 -16.32
CA ALA A 204 -0.30 6.34 -16.96
C ALA A 204 -1.73 6.06 -16.48
N ASP A 205 -2.12 4.79 -16.38
CA ASP A 205 -3.41 4.37 -15.80
C ASP A 205 -3.49 4.77 -14.33
N LEU A 206 -2.41 4.58 -13.56
CA LEU A 206 -2.33 5.05 -12.17
C LEU A 206 -2.59 6.55 -12.05
N ARG A 207 -1.94 7.37 -12.91
CA ARG A 207 -2.15 8.82 -12.97
C ARG A 207 -3.60 9.19 -13.19
N GLN A 208 -4.24 8.55 -14.17
CA GLN A 208 -5.63 8.82 -14.50
C GLN A 208 -6.59 8.43 -13.36
N ARG A 209 -6.34 7.29 -12.70
CA ARG A 209 -7.14 6.83 -11.57
C ARG A 209 -7.01 7.75 -10.37
N LEU A 210 -5.78 8.12 -9.99
CA LEU A 210 -5.52 9.05 -8.89
C LEU A 210 -6.19 10.40 -9.12
N ALA A 211 -6.14 10.94 -10.35
CA ALA A 211 -6.77 12.21 -10.69
C ALA A 211 -8.29 12.21 -10.49
N ARG A 212 -8.96 11.06 -10.65
CA ARG A 212 -10.42 10.90 -10.54
C ARG A 212 -10.93 10.60 -9.15
N ILE A 213 -10.05 10.38 -8.17
CA ILE A 213 -10.47 10.14 -6.77
C ILE A 213 -11.31 11.33 -6.31
N VAL A 214 -12.50 11.05 -5.79
CA VAL A 214 -13.40 12.07 -5.25
C VAL A 214 -12.99 12.39 -3.81
N ILE A 215 -12.79 13.67 -3.52
CA ILE A 215 -12.35 14.16 -2.22
C ILE A 215 -13.43 14.93 -1.46
N GLY A 216 -14.52 15.26 -2.13
CA GLY A 216 -15.64 16.01 -1.57
C GLY A 216 -16.60 16.46 -2.67
N TRP A 217 -17.53 17.32 -2.27
CA TRP A 217 -18.58 17.82 -3.15
C TRP A 217 -18.72 19.35 -3.01
N ALA A 218 -19.07 20.02 -4.11
CA ALA A 218 -19.44 21.42 -4.15
C ALA A 218 -20.65 21.55 -5.08
N ASP A 219 -21.75 22.12 -4.60
CA ASP A 219 -22.99 22.31 -5.38
C ASP A 219 -23.40 21.01 -6.13
N ASP A 220 -23.44 19.89 -5.41
CA ASP A 220 -23.76 18.54 -5.91
C ASP A 220 -22.82 18.00 -7.01
N LYS A 221 -21.68 18.67 -7.24
CA LYS A 221 -20.65 18.21 -8.17
C LYS A 221 -19.46 17.64 -7.41
N PRO A 222 -18.92 16.49 -7.88
CA PRO A 222 -17.75 15.90 -7.25
C PRO A 222 -16.51 16.76 -7.45
N ILE A 223 -15.77 16.99 -6.38
CA ILE A 223 -14.42 17.55 -6.41
C ILE A 223 -13.45 16.39 -6.41
N THR A 224 -12.47 16.42 -7.29
CA THR A 224 -11.50 15.32 -7.43
C THR A 224 -10.09 15.79 -7.10
N VAL A 225 -9.17 14.83 -6.93
CA VAL A 225 -7.74 15.09 -6.72
C VAL A 225 -7.14 15.95 -7.85
N ALA A 226 -7.68 15.87 -9.07
CA ALA A 226 -7.25 16.73 -10.18
C ALA A 226 -7.40 18.23 -9.84
N SER A 227 -8.42 18.61 -9.07
CA SER A 227 -8.66 20.00 -8.65
C SER A 227 -7.55 20.57 -7.74
N LEU A 228 -6.75 19.68 -7.13
CA LEU A 228 -5.63 20.07 -6.25
C LEU A 228 -4.30 20.24 -7.00
N ASN A 229 -4.25 19.96 -8.31
CA ASN A 229 -3.02 19.95 -9.12
C ASN A 229 -1.88 19.09 -8.53
N ALA A 230 -2.20 18.02 -7.78
CA ALA A 230 -1.28 17.24 -6.98
C ALA A 230 -0.89 15.88 -7.61
N THR A 231 -1.52 15.50 -8.71
CA THR A 231 -1.40 14.13 -9.28
C THR A 231 0.06 13.75 -9.58
N GLY A 232 0.90 14.70 -10.00
CA GLY A 232 2.34 14.49 -10.22
C GLY A 232 3.04 14.05 -8.94
N ALA A 233 2.89 14.82 -7.86
CA ALA A 233 3.52 14.54 -6.57
C ALA A 233 3.08 13.19 -5.95
N LEU A 234 1.85 12.74 -6.24
CA LEU A 234 1.37 11.43 -5.79
C LEU A 234 2.05 10.26 -6.50
N ILE A 235 2.46 10.46 -7.76
CA ILE A 235 3.15 9.42 -8.54
C ILE A 235 4.63 9.36 -8.18
N ASP A 236 5.27 10.52 -7.97
CA ASP A 236 6.67 10.56 -7.56
C ASP A 236 6.90 9.85 -6.21
N ARG A 237 5.92 9.92 -5.31
CA ARG A 237 5.94 9.16 -4.05
C ARG A 237 5.97 7.64 -4.26
N LYS A 238 5.41 7.14 -5.37
CA LYS A 238 5.49 5.73 -5.75
C LYS A 238 6.86 5.35 -6.32
N SER A 239 7.56 6.26 -7.01
CA SER A 239 8.88 5.97 -7.56
C SER A 239 9.96 5.81 -6.46
N VAL A 240 9.61 6.16 -5.22
CA VAL A 240 10.45 6.01 -4.02
C VAL A 240 10.02 4.80 -3.17
N ALA A 241 8.90 4.15 -3.50
CA ALA A 241 8.37 3.00 -2.77
C ALA A 241 8.77 1.68 -3.39
#